data_846ee8673c65981a43a582c51a07cd6b
#
_entry.id   846ee8673c65981a43a582c51a07cd6b
#
_cell.length_a   1.000
_cell.length_b   1.000
_cell.length_c   1.000
_cell.angle_alpha   90.00
_cell.angle_beta   90.00
_cell.angle_gamma   90.00
#
_symmetry.space_group_name_H-M   'P 1'
#
loop_
_entity.id
_entity.type
_entity.pdbx_description
1 polymer ?
#
loop_
_entity_poly.entity_id
_entity_poly.type
_entity_poly.pdbx_seq_one_letter_code
_entity_poly.pdbx_strand_id
1 'polypeptide(L)'
;MATSPQSLGYGLGLRSEYYSQILEQSPAVDWFEVISENYLVQGGKALYYLDAIAERYPLVMHGVSLSIGGPHALDTDYLKNLKQLAERINPAWVSDHLCWSRGNAHQLHDLLPLPYTEESLYHVAGRVRQVQDVLGRSLVLENVSSYVRSRADEFTEWEFLNALVHLTGCQLLLDVNNVYVSSRNHGFDAWTFIRNLPPQSIRQLHLAGHMDYGDYVVDTHDHPVCDPVWALYQQTLEWLGPVSTLLERDDHFPPFEALLEELGKARELGAAWPGGRYAPDRLATGVRTAPVVRLGHRQRGFCQYAARRADAGRSDGAGDLPQRLPCTVAGGVASRLQRGLVLAGGR
;
A
#
# COMPACT_ATOMS: atom_id res chain seq x y z
N MET A 1 24.58 13.65 6.12
CA MET A 1 23.29 14.26 5.72
C MET A 1 22.68 13.27 4.75
N ALA A 2 21.59 12.60 5.13
CA ALA A 2 20.86 11.75 4.20
C ALA A 2 20.20 12.68 3.16
N THR A 3 20.58 12.54 1.91
CA THR A 3 19.90 13.20 0.80
C THR A 3 18.47 12.67 0.75
N SER A 4 17.48 13.56 0.74
CA SER A 4 16.09 13.16 0.47
C SER A 4 16.08 12.28 -0.79
N PRO A 5 15.37 11.17 -0.80
CA PRO A 5 15.31 10.31 -1.99
C PRO A 5 14.78 11.14 -3.17
N GLN A 6 15.50 11.07 -4.28
CA GLN A 6 15.15 11.82 -5.50
C GLN A 6 13.74 11.41 -5.96
N SER A 7 12.84 12.39 -6.16
CA SER A 7 11.53 12.16 -6.72
C SER A 7 11.66 11.68 -8.18
N LEU A 8 10.86 10.68 -8.56
CA LEU A 8 10.71 10.25 -9.95
C LEU A 8 9.73 11.12 -10.74
N GLY A 9 9.07 12.09 -10.10
CA GLY A 9 8.02 12.87 -10.75
C GLY A 9 6.64 12.20 -10.66
N TYR A 10 5.92 12.13 -11.79
CA TYR A 10 4.51 11.77 -11.86
C TYR A 10 4.32 10.52 -12.70
N GLY A 11 3.72 9.49 -12.11
CA GLY A 11 3.56 8.16 -12.68
C GLY A 11 2.11 7.74 -12.85
N LEU A 12 1.93 6.68 -13.63
CA LEU A 12 0.66 5.96 -13.83
C LEU A 12 0.84 4.48 -13.56
N GLY A 13 -0.25 3.83 -13.13
CA GLY A 13 -0.32 2.38 -13.08
C GLY A 13 -0.17 1.77 -14.48
N LEU A 14 0.73 0.80 -14.64
CA LEU A 14 0.92 0.11 -15.91
C LEU A 14 -0.18 -0.94 -16.10
N ARG A 15 -1.11 -0.66 -17.01
CA ARG A 15 -2.25 -1.53 -17.32
C ARG A 15 -2.14 -2.08 -18.73
N SER A 16 -2.58 -3.32 -18.92
CA SER A 16 -2.47 -4.04 -20.21
C SER A 16 -3.20 -3.36 -21.36
N GLU A 17 -4.24 -2.62 -21.05
CA GLU A 17 -5.07 -1.84 -21.96
C GLU A 17 -4.28 -0.77 -22.71
N TYR A 18 -3.21 -0.26 -22.07
CA TYR A 18 -2.42 0.88 -22.59
C TYR A 18 -1.05 0.49 -23.14
N TYR A 19 -0.63 -0.78 -23.08
CA TYR A 19 0.72 -1.20 -23.47
C TYR A 19 1.12 -0.74 -24.88
N SER A 20 0.26 -0.98 -25.88
CA SER A 20 0.56 -0.61 -27.26
C SER A 20 0.68 0.90 -27.41
N GLN A 21 -0.26 1.64 -26.80
CA GLN A 21 -0.28 3.10 -26.85
C GLN A 21 0.96 3.71 -26.18
N ILE A 22 1.40 3.17 -25.04
CA ILE A 22 2.61 3.60 -24.34
C ILE A 22 3.85 3.42 -25.24
N LEU A 23 3.97 2.28 -25.90
CA LEU A 23 5.13 1.99 -26.76
C LEU A 23 5.11 2.78 -28.08
N GLU A 24 3.94 3.04 -28.64
CA GLU A 24 3.78 3.76 -29.90
C GLU A 24 3.93 5.27 -29.75
N GLN A 25 3.33 5.82 -28.68
CA GLN A 25 3.24 7.28 -28.51
C GLN A 25 4.33 7.87 -27.61
N SER A 26 4.97 7.04 -26.77
CA SER A 26 5.95 7.51 -25.77
C SER A 26 5.41 8.69 -24.94
N PRO A 27 4.31 8.51 -24.19
CA PRO A 27 3.62 9.58 -23.49
C PRO A 27 4.49 10.28 -22.44
N ALA A 28 4.13 11.51 -22.08
CA ALA A 28 4.81 12.32 -21.06
C ALA A 28 4.48 11.84 -19.63
N VAL A 29 4.80 10.60 -19.33
CA VAL A 29 4.73 9.99 -17.99
C VAL A 29 6.16 9.81 -17.52
N ASP A 30 6.46 10.14 -16.26
CA ASP A 30 7.84 10.09 -15.78
C ASP A 30 8.25 8.66 -15.37
N TRP A 31 7.31 7.82 -14.94
CA TRP A 31 7.52 6.43 -14.53
C TRP A 31 6.21 5.64 -14.50
N PHE A 32 6.30 4.31 -14.46
CA PHE A 32 5.13 3.44 -14.32
C PHE A 32 5.25 2.54 -13.10
N GLU A 33 4.09 2.27 -12.47
CA GLU A 33 3.95 1.26 -11.43
C GLU A 33 3.34 -0.01 -11.98
N VAL A 34 3.95 -1.14 -11.64
CA VAL A 34 3.48 -2.46 -12.04
C VAL A 34 2.90 -3.20 -10.84
N ILE A 35 1.72 -3.80 -10.99
CA ILE A 35 1.22 -4.78 -10.03
C ILE A 35 2.05 -6.04 -10.21
N SER A 36 2.86 -6.35 -9.20
CA SER A 36 3.88 -7.41 -9.26
C SER A 36 3.29 -8.75 -9.67
N GLU A 37 2.13 -9.11 -9.14
CA GLU A 37 1.47 -10.40 -9.36
C GLU A 37 1.11 -10.64 -10.82
N ASN A 38 0.85 -9.60 -11.60
CA ASN A 38 0.55 -9.71 -13.04
C ASN A 38 1.74 -10.22 -13.85
N TYR A 39 2.96 -10.15 -13.28
CA TYR A 39 4.21 -10.48 -13.95
C TYR A 39 4.97 -11.66 -13.30
N LEU A 40 4.42 -12.27 -12.24
CA LEU A 40 4.95 -13.49 -11.63
C LEU A 40 4.61 -14.73 -12.47
N VAL A 41 4.93 -14.67 -13.75
CA VAL A 41 4.63 -15.70 -14.76
C VAL A 41 5.91 -16.16 -15.46
N GLN A 42 5.88 -17.34 -16.08
CA GLN A 42 7.06 -17.93 -16.72
C GLN A 42 7.42 -17.33 -18.09
N GLY A 43 6.59 -16.43 -18.62
CA GLY A 43 6.77 -15.82 -19.94
C GLY A 43 5.48 -15.26 -20.52
N GLY A 44 5.47 -14.98 -21.80
CA GLY A 44 4.30 -14.54 -22.52
C GLY A 44 4.20 -13.03 -22.70
N LYS A 45 3.01 -12.59 -23.16
CA LYS A 45 2.77 -11.21 -23.59
C LYS A 45 3.05 -10.19 -22.48
N ALA A 46 2.70 -10.50 -21.23
CA ALA A 46 2.90 -9.59 -20.09
C ALA A 46 4.38 -9.23 -19.92
N LEU A 47 5.26 -10.23 -19.85
CA LEU A 47 6.71 -9.99 -19.69
C LEU A 47 7.34 -9.31 -20.91
N TYR A 48 6.87 -9.63 -22.13
CA TYR A 48 7.33 -8.96 -23.33
C TYR A 48 7.10 -7.44 -23.28
N TYR A 49 5.90 -7.02 -22.91
CA TYR A 49 5.59 -5.59 -22.78
C TYR A 49 6.30 -4.95 -21.59
N LEU A 50 6.39 -5.67 -20.47
CA LEU A 50 7.11 -5.20 -19.30
C LEU A 50 8.56 -4.84 -19.63
N ASP A 51 9.28 -5.75 -20.30
CA ASP A 51 10.68 -5.52 -20.70
C ASP A 51 10.81 -4.33 -21.65
N ALA A 52 9.95 -4.24 -22.67
CA ALA A 52 9.97 -3.16 -23.65
C ALA A 52 9.67 -1.78 -23.03
N ILE A 53 8.84 -1.75 -21.99
CA ILE A 53 8.52 -0.51 -21.26
C ILE A 53 9.62 -0.18 -20.25
N ALA A 54 10.21 -1.18 -19.59
CA ALA A 54 11.34 -1.01 -18.67
C ALA A 54 12.60 -0.41 -19.34
N GLU A 55 12.78 -0.65 -20.65
CA GLU A 55 13.85 -0.02 -21.44
C GLU A 55 13.68 1.49 -21.64
N ARG A 56 12.46 2.01 -21.45
CA ARG A 56 12.11 3.40 -21.77
C ARG A 56 11.73 4.23 -20.54
N TYR A 57 11.19 3.60 -19.51
CA TYR A 57 10.66 4.27 -18.33
C TYR A 57 11.19 3.63 -17.05
N PRO A 58 11.48 4.42 -16.03
CA PRO A 58 11.65 3.89 -14.67
C PRO A 58 10.40 3.13 -14.25
N LEU A 59 10.58 1.99 -13.58
CA LEU A 59 9.51 1.19 -13.04
C LEU A 59 9.56 1.13 -11.51
N VAL A 60 8.39 0.98 -10.92
CA VAL A 60 8.17 0.68 -9.52
C VAL A 60 7.34 -0.58 -9.42
N MET A 61 7.64 -1.45 -8.47
CA MET A 61 6.85 -2.63 -8.19
C MET A 61 5.93 -2.38 -7.01
N HIS A 62 4.65 -2.71 -7.19
CA HIS A 62 3.65 -2.68 -6.14
C HIS A 62 2.99 -4.05 -6.01
N GLY A 63 2.88 -4.57 -4.80
CA GLY A 63 2.34 -5.88 -4.50
C GLY A 63 1.01 -5.81 -3.76
N VAL A 64 0.17 -6.83 -3.95
CA VAL A 64 -1.13 -6.95 -3.29
C VAL A 64 -1.26 -8.26 -2.49
N SER A 65 -0.23 -9.11 -2.51
CA SER A 65 -0.36 -10.49 -2.00
C SER A 65 0.63 -10.84 -0.88
N LEU A 66 1.47 -9.91 -0.45
CA LEU A 66 2.45 -10.17 0.62
C LEU A 66 1.76 -10.51 1.95
N SER A 67 0.58 -9.91 2.21
CA SER A 67 -0.18 -10.13 3.45
C SER A 67 0.72 -9.98 4.69
N ILE A 68 1.46 -8.88 4.74
CA ILE A 68 2.54 -8.64 5.73
C ILE A 68 2.04 -8.74 7.18
N GLY A 69 0.78 -8.38 7.42
CA GLY A 69 0.13 -8.48 8.72
C GLY A 69 -0.54 -9.80 9.01
N GLY A 70 -0.50 -10.76 8.07
CA GLY A 70 -1.19 -12.04 8.22
C GLY A 70 -0.62 -12.91 9.35
N PRO A 71 -1.40 -13.84 9.91
CA PRO A 71 -0.97 -14.70 11.02
C PRO A 71 -0.05 -15.86 10.58
N HIS A 72 -0.02 -16.20 9.29
CA HIS A 72 0.75 -17.33 8.76
C HIS A 72 2.16 -16.90 8.36
N ALA A 73 3.08 -17.84 8.23
CA ALA A 73 4.41 -17.56 7.69
C ALA A 73 4.32 -16.90 6.31
N LEU A 74 5.30 -16.05 5.99
CA LEU A 74 5.44 -15.48 4.65
C LEU A 74 5.60 -16.60 3.63
N ASP A 75 4.99 -16.41 2.46
CA ASP A 75 5.12 -17.33 1.35
C ASP A 75 6.52 -17.20 0.71
N THR A 76 7.36 -18.19 0.91
CA THR A 76 8.75 -18.17 0.44
C THR A 76 8.85 -18.25 -1.07
N ASP A 77 7.92 -18.93 -1.74
CA ASP A 77 7.90 -19.02 -3.20
C ASP A 77 7.44 -17.68 -3.81
N TYR A 78 6.44 -17.05 -3.21
CA TYR A 78 6.05 -15.69 -3.60
C TYR A 78 7.23 -14.71 -3.46
N LEU A 79 7.91 -14.68 -2.31
CA LEU A 79 9.06 -13.80 -2.08
C LEU A 79 10.20 -14.05 -3.06
N LYS A 80 10.47 -15.33 -3.39
CA LYS A 80 11.47 -15.69 -4.39
C LYS A 80 11.10 -15.15 -5.78
N ASN A 81 9.85 -15.32 -6.18
CA ASN A 81 9.36 -14.83 -7.47
C ASN A 81 9.38 -13.30 -7.52
N LEU A 82 8.99 -12.64 -6.44
CA LEU A 82 9.05 -11.17 -6.30
C LEU A 82 10.49 -10.67 -6.46
N LYS A 83 11.46 -11.35 -5.81
CA LYS A 83 12.88 -11.03 -5.96
C LYS A 83 13.37 -11.21 -7.40
N GLN A 84 13.01 -12.31 -8.06
CA GLN A 84 13.37 -12.55 -9.45
C GLN A 84 12.82 -11.48 -10.40
N LEU A 85 11.58 -11.04 -10.18
CA LEU A 85 11.01 -9.94 -10.94
C LEU A 85 11.76 -8.63 -10.67
N ALA A 86 12.08 -8.34 -9.41
CA ALA A 86 12.86 -7.15 -9.05
C ALA A 86 14.28 -7.17 -9.66
N GLU A 87 14.92 -8.32 -9.73
CA GLU A 87 16.22 -8.49 -10.41
C GLU A 87 16.10 -8.30 -11.93
N ARG A 88 14.96 -8.68 -12.54
CA ARG A 88 14.71 -8.52 -13.97
C ARG A 88 14.54 -7.07 -14.40
N ILE A 89 13.70 -6.31 -13.70
CA ILE A 89 13.32 -4.95 -14.13
C ILE A 89 14.01 -3.84 -13.35
N ASN A 90 14.79 -4.19 -12.33
CA ASN A 90 15.51 -3.25 -11.46
C ASN A 90 14.64 -2.05 -11.03
N PRO A 91 13.51 -2.26 -10.32
CA PRO A 91 12.59 -1.20 -9.97
C PRO A 91 13.24 -0.19 -9.02
N ALA A 92 12.77 1.05 -9.05
CA ALA A 92 13.25 2.09 -8.14
C ALA A 92 12.96 1.73 -6.67
N TRP A 93 11.84 1.09 -6.40
CA TRP A 93 11.49 0.46 -5.12
C TRP A 93 10.47 -0.66 -5.31
N VAL A 94 10.22 -1.40 -4.23
CA VAL A 94 9.17 -2.41 -4.13
C VAL A 94 8.27 -2.02 -2.99
N SER A 95 6.97 -1.94 -3.24
CA SER A 95 5.94 -1.65 -2.25
C SER A 95 4.93 -2.78 -2.11
N ASP A 96 4.21 -2.81 -1.00
CA ASP A 96 3.06 -3.67 -0.74
C ASP A 96 2.22 -3.04 0.38
N HIS A 97 1.01 -3.53 0.58
CA HIS A 97 0.05 -2.98 1.54
C HIS A 97 0.33 -3.43 2.98
N LEU A 98 0.11 -2.52 3.92
CA LEU A 98 0.11 -2.85 5.36
C LEU A 98 -1.23 -3.49 5.75
N CYS A 99 -1.44 -4.71 5.35
CA CYS A 99 -2.70 -5.42 5.52
C CYS A 99 -2.49 -6.92 5.79
N TRP A 100 -3.59 -7.61 6.01
CA TRP A 100 -3.67 -9.05 5.86
C TRP A 100 -4.75 -9.41 4.84
N SER A 101 -4.43 -10.34 3.94
CA SER A 101 -5.29 -10.76 2.83
C SER A 101 -5.43 -12.28 2.75
N ARG A 102 -4.81 -13.03 3.68
CA ARG A 102 -4.81 -14.49 3.67
C ARG A 102 -5.32 -15.06 5.00
N GLY A 103 -6.40 -15.84 4.96
CA GLY A 103 -6.91 -16.67 6.07
C GLY A 103 -6.42 -18.12 5.99
N ASN A 104 -6.87 -18.97 6.91
CA ASN A 104 -6.37 -20.36 7.12
C ASN A 104 -6.35 -21.28 5.88
N ALA A 105 -7.11 -21.01 4.84
CA ALA A 105 -7.15 -21.83 3.62
C ALA A 105 -7.49 -21.02 2.37
N HIS A 106 -7.80 -19.74 2.51
CA HIS A 106 -8.31 -18.91 1.42
C HIS A 106 -7.58 -17.59 1.37
N GLN A 107 -7.23 -17.17 0.17
CA GLN A 107 -6.88 -15.78 -0.07
C GLN A 107 -8.18 -15.00 -0.07
N LEU A 108 -8.24 -13.99 0.77
CA LEU A 108 -9.31 -13.01 0.77
C LEU A 108 -8.99 -12.04 -0.37
N HIS A 109 -9.99 -11.68 -1.14
CA HIS A 109 -9.80 -10.69 -2.20
C HIS A 109 -10.00 -9.26 -1.66
N ASP A 110 -9.60 -9.04 -0.41
CA ASP A 110 -9.72 -7.79 0.32
C ASP A 110 -8.44 -7.52 1.11
N LEU A 111 -8.11 -6.23 1.25
CA LEU A 111 -7.01 -5.73 2.06
C LEU A 111 -7.55 -5.37 3.44
N LEU A 112 -7.42 -6.27 4.41
CA LEU A 112 -8.00 -6.08 5.73
C LEU A 112 -7.02 -5.35 6.65
N PRO A 113 -7.50 -4.33 7.40
CA PRO A 113 -6.66 -3.57 8.33
C PRO A 113 -6.21 -4.44 9.50
N LEU A 114 -5.07 -4.08 10.07
CA LEU A 114 -4.52 -4.73 11.26
C LEU A 114 -5.13 -4.14 12.53
N PRO A 115 -5.19 -4.90 13.63
CA PRO A 115 -5.30 -4.29 14.94
C PRO A 115 -3.98 -3.57 15.27
N TYR A 116 -4.04 -2.29 15.59
CA TYR A 116 -2.86 -1.48 15.90
C TYR A 116 -2.44 -1.66 17.36
N THR A 117 -1.91 -2.85 17.67
CA THR A 117 -1.43 -3.24 19.01
C THR A 117 0.10 -3.39 19.02
N GLU A 118 0.71 -3.39 20.21
CA GLU A 118 2.13 -3.67 20.38
C GLU A 118 2.49 -5.07 19.83
N GLU A 119 1.65 -6.08 20.04
CA GLU A 119 1.83 -7.43 19.51
C GLU A 119 1.89 -7.41 17.96
N SER A 120 0.92 -6.76 17.31
CA SER A 120 0.87 -6.63 15.86
C SER A 120 2.08 -5.86 15.33
N LEU A 121 2.52 -4.82 16.03
CA LEU A 121 3.68 -4.02 15.64
C LEU A 121 4.96 -4.87 15.58
N TYR A 122 5.25 -5.65 16.62
CA TYR A 122 6.45 -6.51 16.61
C TYR A 122 6.33 -7.67 15.63
N HIS A 123 5.14 -8.22 15.45
CA HIS A 123 4.88 -9.24 14.45
C HIS A 123 5.19 -8.72 13.04
N VAL A 124 4.60 -7.59 12.67
CA VAL A 124 4.83 -6.96 11.36
C VAL A 124 6.29 -6.54 11.19
N ALA A 125 6.89 -5.92 12.21
CA ALA A 125 8.29 -5.51 12.14
C ALA A 125 9.26 -6.68 11.89
N GLY A 126 9.00 -7.84 12.48
CA GLY A 126 9.76 -9.06 12.20
C GLY A 126 9.65 -9.51 10.75
N ARG A 127 8.44 -9.43 10.19
CA ARG A 127 8.15 -9.82 8.81
C ARG A 127 8.73 -8.82 7.80
N VAL A 128 8.62 -7.53 8.06
CA VAL A 128 9.24 -6.48 7.23
C VAL A 128 10.74 -6.71 7.11
N ARG A 129 11.43 -6.97 8.22
CA ARG A 129 12.87 -7.28 8.18
C ARG A 129 13.15 -8.52 7.34
N GLN A 130 12.37 -9.60 7.51
CA GLN A 130 12.52 -10.81 6.71
C GLN A 130 12.34 -10.56 5.20
N VAL A 131 11.36 -9.75 4.81
CA VAL A 131 11.14 -9.36 3.40
C VAL A 131 12.31 -8.52 2.89
N GLN A 132 12.75 -7.53 3.67
CA GLN A 132 13.89 -6.68 3.31
C GLN A 132 15.18 -7.48 3.14
N ASP A 133 15.42 -8.47 4.03
CA ASP A 133 16.58 -9.38 3.93
C ASP A 133 16.52 -10.21 2.64
N VAL A 134 15.34 -10.74 2.27
CA VAL A 134 15.18 -11.51 1.03
C VAL A 134 15.37 -10.63 -0.19
N LEU A 135 14.76 -9.44 -0.23
CA LEU A 135 14.80 -8.54 -1.38
C LEU A 135 16.14 -7.78 -1.48
N GLY A 136 16.90 -7.66 -0.38
CA GLY A 136 18.14 -6.89 -0.32
C GLY A 136 17.91 -5.37 -0.45
N ARG A 137 16.71 -4.87 -0.12
CA ARG A 137 16.31 -3.46 -0.20
C ARG A 137 15.23 -3.11 0.81
N SER A 138 15.07 -1.83 1.11
CA SER A 138 13.97 -1.37 1.95
C SER A 138 12.63 -1.64 1.27
N LEU A 139 11.65 -2.11 2.05
CA LEU A 139 10.27 -2.25 1.62
C LEU A 139 9.55 -0.91 1.80
N VAL A 140 8.65 -0.58 0.89
CA VAL A 140 7.75 0.56 1.00
C VAL A 140 6.37 0.01 1.36
N LEU A 141 5.75 0.52 2.43
CA LEU A 141 4.45 0.04 2.90
C LEU A 141 3.38 1.10 2.73
N GLU A 142 2.25 0.67 2.22
CA GLU A 142 1.08 1.51 1.98
C GLU A 142 0.08 1.42 3.12
N ASN A 143 -0.49 2.58 3.49
CA ASN A 143 -1.66 2.67 4.35
C ASN A 143 -2.91 2.26 3.57
N VAL A 144 -3.69 1.33 4.12
CA VAL A 144 -4.93 0.86 3.49
C VAL A 144 -6.15 1.66 3.94
N SER A 145 -7.18 1.71 3.11
CA SER A 145 -8.49 2.20 3.52
C SER A 145 -9.13 1.25 4.52
N SER A 146 -9.90 1.78 5.48
CA SER A 146 -10.53 0.95 6.50
C SER A 146 -12.01 1.29 6.71
N TYR A 147 -12.78 0.23 6.99
CA TYR A 147 -14.23 0.27 7.21
C TYR A 147 -14.61 -0.19 8.61
N VAL A 148 -13.65 -0.78 9.31
CA VAL A 148 -13.81 -1.29 10.68
C VAL A 148 -12.58 -0.93 11.50
N ARG A 149 -12.79 -0.73 12.81
CA ARG A 149 -11.69 -0.54 13.78
C ARG A 149 -11.67 -1.69 14.76
N SER A 150 -10.49 -2.09 15.16
CA SER A 150 -10.31 -3.04 16.23
C SER A 150 -10.59 -2.36 17.58
N ARG A 151 -11.33 -3.04 18.46
CA ARG A 151 -11.50 -2.57 19.86
C ARG A 151 -10.23 -2.74 20.69
N ALA A 152 -9.25 -3.47 20.15
CA ALA A 152 -7.98 -3.72 20.82
C ALA A 152 -6.90 -2.71 20.43
N ASP A 153 -7.20 -1.72 19.56
CA ASP A 153 -6.22 -0.74 19.13
C ASP A 153 -5.64 0.02 20.33
N GLU A 154 -4.31 -0.01 20.43
CA GLU A 154 -3.49 0.68 21.43
C GLU A 154 -2.82 1.93 20.86
N PHE A 155 -2.69 1.97 19.51
CA PHE A 155 -2.12 3.07 18.74
C PHE A 155 -3.14 3.61 17.75
N THR A 156 -2.99 4.87 17.38
CA THR A 156 -3.52 5.36 16.12
C THR A 156 -2.70 4.78 14.97
N GLU A 157 -3.27 4.73 13.77
CA GLU A 157 -2.56 4.19 12.60
C GLU A 157 -1.24 4.92 12.33
N TRP A 158 -1.21 6.26 12.42
CA TRP A 158 0.02 7.02 12.23
C TRP A 158 1.08 6.77 13.32
N GLU A 159 0.69 6.51 14.58
CA GLU A 159 1.62 6.10 15.63
C GLU A 159 2.21 4.73 15.34
N PHE A 160 1.38 3.79 14.87
CA PHE A 160 1.82 2.45 14.46
C PHE A 160 2.80 2.52 13.30
N LEU A 161 2.49 3.31 12.25
CA LEU A 161 3.37 3.52 11.10
C LEU A 161 4.70 4.16 11.51
N ASN A 162 4.68 5.19 12.37
CA ASN A 162 5.89 5.81 12.92
C ASN A 162 6.78 4.80 13.65
N ALA A 163 6.18 3.99 14.53
CA ALA A 163 6.90 2.96 15.28
C ALA A 163 7.46 1.88 14.35
N LEU A 164 6.70 1.46 13.33
CA LEU A 164 7.13 0.47 12.35
C LEU A 164 8.33 0.95 11.52
N VAL A 165 8.27 2.18 11.02
CA VAL A 165 9.39 2.82 10.31
C VAL A 165 10.63 2.89 11.21
N HIS A 166 10.48 3.31 12.46
CA HIS A 166 11.58 3.38 13.42
C HIS A 166 12.22 2.00 13.69
N LEU A 167 11.42 0.96 13.81
CA LEU A 167 11.88 -0.40 14.11
C LEU A 167 12.55 -1.10 12.93
N THR A 168 12.17 -0.79 11.70
CA THR A 168 12.53 -1.60 10.53
C THR A 168 13.33 -0.85 9.47
N GLY A 169 13.26 0.48 9.47
CA GLY A 169 13.80 1.30 8.39
C GLY A 169 13.02 1.18 7.07
N CYS A 170 11.79 0.63 7.10
CA CYS A 170 10.93 0.65 5.92
C CYS A 170 10.53 2.07 5.55
N GLN A 171 10.09 2.26 4.33
CA GLN A 171 9.57 3.52 3.84
C GLN A 171 8.03 3.44 3.71
N LEU A 172 7.39 4.56 3.45
CA LEU A 172 5.93 4.63 3.31
C LEU A 172 5.55 5.04 1.89
N LEU A 173 4.54 4.37 1.37
CA LEU A 173 3.66 4.84 0.33
C LEU A 173 2.45 5.42 1.04
N LEU A 174 2.26 6.73 0.90
CA LEU A 174 1.11 7.41 1.45
C LEU A 174 0.03 7.51 0.38
N ASP A 175 -0.99 6.68 0.48
CA ASP A 175 -2.21 6.86 -0.32
C ASP A 175 -3.10 7.91 0.35
N VAL A 176 -3.23 9.05 -0.34
CA VAL A 176 -4.00 10.23 0.13
C VAL A 176 -5.50 9.94 0.06
N ASN A 177 -5.95 9.15 -0.92
CA ASN A 177 -7.35 8.74 -1.03
C ASN A 177 -7.73 7.79 0.12
N ASN A 178 -6.87 6.81 0.46
CA ASN A 178 -7.09 5.88 1.58
C ASN A 178 -7.20 6.60 2.92
N VAL A 179 -6.35 7.62 3.14
CA VAL A 179 -6.49 8.49 4.33
C VAL A 179 -7.82 9.21 4.31
N TYR A 180 -8.21 9.80 3.16
CA TYR A 180 -9.49 10.50 3.03
C TYR A 180 -10.67 9.57 3.29
N VAL A 181 -10.72 8.40 2.63
CA VAL A 181 -11.75 7.37 2.81
C VAL A 181 -11.86 6.96 4.27
N SER A 182 -10.74 6.61 4.91
CA SER A 182 -10.70 6.22 6.32
C SER A 182 -11.15 7.36 7.25
N SER A 183 -10.78 8.60 6.94
CA SER A 183 -11.17 9.78 7.72
C SER A 183 -12.69 10.00 7.71
N ARG A 184 -13.32 9.80 6.53
CA ARG A 184 -14.77 9.90 6.36
C ARG A 184 -15.50 8.79 7.11
N ASN A 185 -15.01 7.56 6.99
CA ASN A 185 -15.63 6.39 7.61
C ASN A 185 -15.51 6.37 9.15
N HIS A 186 -14.44 6.94 9.68
CA HIS A 186 -14.14 6.87 11.12
C HIS A 186 -14.20 8.21 11.85
N GLY A 187 -14.47 9.32 11.16
CA GLY A 187 -14.69 10.63 11.77
C GLY A 187 -13.43 11.25 12.37
N PHE A 188 -12.26 11.09 11.74
CA PHE A 188 -11.04 11.80 12.14
C PHE A 188 -10.60 12.81 11.07
N ASP A 189 -9.70 13.73 11.43
CA ASP A 189 -9.17 14.72 10.49
C ASP A 189 -8.03 14.11 9.65
N ALA A 190 -8.24 14.03 8.33
CA ALA A 190 -7.28 13.46 7.37
C ALA A 190 -5.91 14.15 7.43
N TRP A 191 -5.89 15.47 7.59
CA TRP A 191 -4.64 16.22 7.71
C TRP A 191 -3.88 15.87 8.98
N THR A 192 -4.57 15.65 10.09
CA THR A 192 -3.94 15.20 11.33
C THR A 192 -3.23 13.85 11.15
N PHE A 193 -3.80 12.92 10.37
CA PHE A 193 -3.12 11.68 10.02
C PHE A 193 -1.80 11.98 9.27
N ILE A 194 -1.88 12.70 8.15
CA ILE A 194 -0.74 12.93 7.25
C ILE A 194 0.40 13.66 7.96
N ARG A 195 0.12 14.76 8.64
CA ARG A 195 1.15 15.58 9.30
C ARG A 195 1.87 14.91 10.45
N ASN A 196 1.33 13.81 10.98
CA ASN A 196 1.95 13.02 12.04
C ASN A 196 2.79 11.85 11.52
N LEU A 197 2.85 11.63 10.21
CA LEU A 197 3.77 10.63 9.62
C LEU A 197 5.21 11.17 9.60
N PRO A 198 6.23 10.27 9.52
CA PRO A 198 7.62 10.68 9.42
C PRO A 198 7.91 11.13 7.97
N PRO A 199 8.03 12.45 7.68
CA PRO A 199 8.07 12.95 6.31
C PRO A 199 9.24 12.42 5.49
N GLN A 200 10.39 12.16 6.15
CA GLN A 200 11.58 11.61 5.48
C GLN A 200 11.42 10.15 5.05
N SER A 201 10.40 9.46 5.52
CA SER A 201 10.13 8.07 5.17
C SER A 201 9.07 7.93 4.09
N ILE A 202 8.37 9.01 3.72
CA ILE A 202 7.39 8.99 2.64
C ILE A 202 8.14 8.97 1.30
N ARG A 203 8.04 7.85 0.59
CA ARG A 203 8.73 7.60 -0.67
C ARG A 203 7.86 7.92 -1.87
N GLN A 204 6.57 7.69 -1.75
CA GLN A 204 5.60 7.77 -2.82
C GLN A 204 4.25 8.23 -2.29
N LEU A 205 3.50 8.92 -3.14
CA LEU A 205 2.10 9.25 -2.92
C LEU A 205 1.24 8.51 -3.96
N HIS A 206 0.08 7.98 -3.53
CA HIS A 206 -0.99 7.57 -4.42
C HIS A 206 -2.13 8.58 -4.38
N LEU A 207 -2.75 8.78 -5.54
CA LEU A 207 -3.97 9.54 -5.76
C LEU A 207 -4.96 8.67 -6.51
N ALA A 208 -6.15 8.53 -5.99
CA ALA A 208 -7.21 7.75 -6.60
C ALA A 208 -8.59 8.37 -6.35
N GLY A 209 -9.58 7.89 -7.07
CA GLY A 209 -10.98 8.18 -6.79
C GLY A 209 -11.63 7.09 -5.96
N HIS A 210 -12.81 7.39 -5.43
CA HIS A 210 -13.57 6.49 -4.58
C HIS A 210 -15.07 6.62 -4.85
N MET A 211 -15.87 5.69 -4.33
CA MET A 211 -17.33 5.75 -4.37
C MET A 211 -17.87 6.26 -3.03
N ASP A 212 -18.61 7.38 -3.06
CA ASP A 212 -19.31 7.94 -1.89
C ASP A 212 -20.78 7.48 -1.87
N TYR A 213 -21.16 6.73 -0.84
CA TYR A 213 -22.54 6.26 -0.61
C TYR A 213 -23.30 7.13 0.42
N GLY A 214 -22.73 8.27 0.83
CA GLY A 214 -23.31 9.18 1.80
C GLY A 214 -22.94 8.80 3.23
N ASP A 215 -23.43 7.67 3.73
CA ASP A 215 -23.15 7.19 5.09
C ASP A 215 -21.75 6.59 5.24
N TYR A 216 -21.16 6.11 4.16
CA TYR A 216 -19.80 5.55 4.11
C TYR A 216 -19.19 5.74 2.72
N VAL A 217 -17.88 5.66 2.66
CA VAL A 217 -17.09 5.80 1.44
C VAL A 217 -16.33 4.51 1.18
N VAL A 218 -16.31 4.06 -0.08
CA VAL A 218 -15.60 2.84 -0.48
C VAL A 218 -14.46 3.20 -1.42
N ASP A 219 -13.29 2.72 -1.09
CA ASP A 219 -12.07 2.85 -1.88
C ASP A 219 -12.14 1.92 -3.09
N THR A 220 -12.51 2.48 -4.23
CA THR A 220 -12.76 1.70 -5.46
C THR A 220 -11.71 1.90 -6.53
N HIS A 221 -10.97 3.00 -6.49
CA HIS A 221 -9.97 3.40 -7.49
C HIS A 221 -10.49 3.36 -8.95
N ASP A 222 -11.80 3.55 -9.13
CA ASP A 222 -12.50 3.44 -10.42
C ASP A 222 -13.05 4.77 -10.94
N HIS A 223 -12.88 5.86 -10.17
CA HIS A 223 -13.35 7.21 -10.47
C HIS A 223 -12.19 8.20 -10.55
N PRO A 224 -12.40 9.37 -11.19
CA PRO A 224 -11.47 10.49 -11.08
C PRO A 224 -11.27 10.93 -9.63
N VAL A 225 -10.10 11.48 -9.34
CA VAL A 225 -9.78 12.06 -8.03
C VAL A 225 -10.74 13.21 -7.72
N CYS A 226 -11.41 13.17 -6.57
CA CYS A 226 -12.35 14.21 -6.17
C CYS A 226 -11.65 15.46 -5.59
N ASP A 227 -12.35 16.60 -5.61
CA ASP A 227 -11.79 17.87 -5.15
C ASP A 227 -11.26 17.84 -3.70
N PRO A 228 -11.92 17.18 -2.72
CA PRO A 228 -11.37 17.07 -1.38
C PRO A 228 -10.03 16.32 -1.32
N VAL A 229 -9.85 15.27 -2.12
CA VAL A 229 -8.58 14.53 -2.21
C VAL A 229 -7.50 15.37 -2.88
N TRP A 230 -7.85 16.14 -3.93
CA TRP A 230 -6.94 17.14 -4.53
C TRP A 230 -6.49 18.20 -3.54
N ALA A 231 -7.40 18.72 -2.72
CA ALA A 231 -7.07 19.71 -1.70
C ALA A 231 -6.14 19.11 -0.63
N LEU A 232 -6.40 17.90 -0.20
CA LEU A 232 -5.55 17.19 0.76
C LEU A 232 -4.15 16.89 0.18
N TYR A 233 -4.08 16.51 -1.09
CA TYR A 233 -2.83 16.33 -1.83
C TYR A 233 -2.03 17.64 -1.91
N GLN A 234 -2.66 18.75 -2.28
CA GLN A 234 -2.00 20.06 -2.31
C GLN A 234 -1.40 20.40 -0.94
N GLN A 235 -2.17 20.23 0.13
CA GLN A 235 -1.70 20.47 1.49
C GLN A 235 -0.53 19.53 1.87
N THR A 236 -0.56 18.30 1.38
CA THR A 236 0.53 17.33 1.57
C THR A 236 1.80 17.79 0.86
N LEU A 237 1.70 18.28 -0.37
CA LEU A 237 2.85 18.83 -1.11
C LEU A 237 3.41 20.11 -0.47
N GLU A 238 2.55 20.98 0.06
CA GLU A 238 2.99 22.18 0.80
C GLU A 238 3.84 21.83 2.03
N TRP A 239 3.57 20.68 2.63
CA TRP A 239 4.29 20.18 3.80
C TRP A 239 5.55 19.37 3.43
N LEU A 240 5.45 18.42 2.47
CA LEU A 240 6.55 17.52 2.09
C LEU A 240 7.51 18.12 1.08
N GLY A 241 7.01 18.99 0.20
CA GLY A 241 7.63 19.26 -1.09
C GLY A 241 7.29 18.18 -2.13
N PRO A 242 7.86 18.26 -3.34
CA PRO A 242 7.61 17.31 -4.43
C PRO A 242 8.09 15.89 -4.05
N VAL A 243 7.16 14.93 -4.10
CA VAL A 243 7.38 13.50 -3.87
C VAL A 243 6.91 12.74 -5.12
N SER A 244 7.46 11.56 -5.38
CA SER A 244 6.98 10.69 -6.47
C SER A 244 5.49 10.43 -6.29
N THR A 245 4.67 10.86 -7.24
CA THR A 245 3.20 10.77 -7.16
C THR A 245 2.68 9.90 -8.27
N LEU A 246 1.85 8.92 -7.92
CA LEU A 246 1.12 8.06 -8.85
C LEU A 246 -0.34 8.47 -8.88
N LEU A 247 -0.91 8.54 -10.07
CA LEU A 247 -2.36 8.51 -10.27
C LEU A 247 -2.77 7.06 -10.52
N GLU A 248 -3.57 6.52 -9.62
CA GLU A 248 -4.01 5.13 -9.66
C GLU A 248 -5.42 4.98 -10.24
N ARG A 249 -5.57 3.95 -11.06
CA ARG A 249 -6.87 3.53 -11.61
C ARG A 249 -6.86 2.00 -11.73
N ASP A 250 -7.80 1.33 -11.02
CA ASP A 250 -7.84 -0.12 -10.91
C ASP A 250 -8.99 -0.76 -11.68
N ASP A 251 -10.03 0.01 -11.99
CA ASP A 251 -11.17 -0.42 -12.79
C ASP A 251 -11.74 0.75 -13.59
N HIS A 252 -12.71 0.47 -14.47
CA HIS A 252 -13.32 1.47 -15.35
C HIS A 252 -12.29 2.35 -16.06
N PHE A 253 -11.29 1.68 -16.70
CA PHE A 253 -10.19 2.34 -17.37
C PHE A 253 -10.67 3.33 -18.43
N PRO A 254 -10.44 4.65 -18.26
CA PRO A 254 -10.83 5.66 -19.23
C PRO A 254 -9.87 5.66 -20.44
N PRO A 255 -10.16 6.44 -21.49
CA PRO A 255 -9.16 6.71 -22.52
C PRO A 255 -7.84 7.21 -21.87
N PHE A 256 -6.71 6.80 -22.42
CA PHE A 256 -5.40 7.09 -21.83
C PHE A 256 -5.12 8.60 -21.73
N GLU A 257 -5.63 9.37 -22.69
CA GLU A 257 -5.55 10.83 -22.70
C GLU A 257 -6.20 11.46 -21.46
N ALA A 258 -7.30 10.91 -20.96
CA ALA A 258 -7.95 11.39 -19.76
C ALA A 258 -7.09 11.15 -18.51
N LEU A 259 -6.35 10.04 -18.45
CA LEU A 259 -5.38 9.80 -17.38
C LEU A 259 -4.20 10.78 -17.46
N LEU A 260 -3.74 11.11 -18.67
CA LEU A 260 -2.68 12.10 -18.87
C LEU A 260 -3.11 13.50 -18.47
N GLU A 261 -4.36 13.88 -18.75
CA GLU A 261 -4.93 15.17 -18.31
C GLU A 261 -5.01 15.24 -16.77
N GLU A 262 -5.48 14.18 -16.13
CA GLU A 262 -5.58 14.10 -14.67
C GLU A 262 -4.17 14.10 -14.01
N LEU A 263 -3.21 13.38 -14.60
CA LEU A 263 -1.80 13.43 -14.19
C LEU A 263 -1.19 14.82 -14.36
N GLY A 264 -1.61 15.55 -15.40
CA GLY A 264 -1.24 16.94 -15.65
C GLY A 264 -1.63 17.85 -14.49
N LYS A 265 -2.84 17.68 -13.93
CA LYS A 265 -3.29 18.41 -12.74
C LYS A 265 -2.40 18.15 -11.51
N ALA A 266 -1.99 16.89 -11.28
CA ALA A 266 -1.05 16.57 -10.21
C ALA A 266 0.30 17.27 -10.41
N ARG A 267 0.79 17.32 -11.66
CA ARG A 267 2.03 17.97 -12.05
C ARG A 267 1.97 19.50 -11.86
N GLU A 268 0.85 20.13 -12.21
CA GLU A 268 0.64 21.55 -12.02
C GLU A 268 0.65 21.93 -10.53
N LEU A 269 -0.03 21.16 -9.68
CA LEU A 269 -0.03 21.38 -8.24
C LEU A 269 1.38 21.25 -7.64
N GLY A 270 2.16 20.26 -8.09
CA GLY A 270 3.54 20.13 -7.65
C GLY A 270 4.48 21.23 -8.16
N ALA A 271 4.26 21.71 -9.39
CA ALA A 271 5.02 22.85 -9.95
C ALA A 271 4.70 24.18 -9.26
N ALA A 272 3.49 24.34 -8.75
CA ALA A 272 3.07 25.52 -8.00
C ALA A 272 3.69 25.60 -6.59
N TRP A 273 4.39 24.53 -6.14
CA TRP A 273 5.05 24.51 -4.84
C TRP A 273 6.10 25.63 -4.74
N PRO A 274 6.01 26.53 -3.75
CA PRO A 274 6.79 27.77 -3.74
C PRO A 274 8.29 27.60 -3.37
N GLY A 275 8.84 26.39 -3.47
CA GLY A 275 10.27 26.16 -3.21
C GLY A 275 10.68 26.34 -1.76
N GLY A 276 9.73 26.30 -0.83
CA GLY A 276 9.99 26.29 0.59
C GLY A 276 10.76 25.03 0.95
N ARG A 277 12.03 25.15 1.26
CA ARG A 277 12.81 24.05 1.78
C ARG A 277 12.07 23.49 2.98
N TYR A 278 11.87 22.16 3.00
CA TYR A 278 11.61 21.45 4.24
C TYR A 278 12.59 22.00 5.28
N ALA A 279 12.11 22.81 6.22
CA ALA A 279 12.90 23.32 7.32
C ALA A 279 12.76 22.27 8.45
N PRO A 280 13.76 21.43 8.71
CA PRO A 280 13.70 20.45 9.78
C PRO A 280 13.44 21.07 11.16
N ASP A 281 13.65 22.37 11.30
CA ASP A 281 13.51 23.09 12.58
C ASP A 281 12.06 23.42 12.97
N ARG A 282 11.06 23.31 12.09
CA ARG A 282 9.67 23.56 12.48
C ARG A 282 8.98 22.36 13.16
N LEU A 283 9.55 21.17 13.09
CA LEU A 283 9.03 19.97 13.75
C LEU A 283 9.53 19.81 15.19
N ALA A 284 10.53 20.59 15.61
CA ALA A 284 11.12 20.46 16.94
C ALA A 284 10.26 21.01 18.10
N THR A 285 9.16 21.71 17.83
CA THR A 285 8.40 22.40 18.89
C THR A 285 6.95 21.91 19.10
N GLY A 286 6.53 20.80 18.49
CA GLY A 286 5.13 20.35 18.62
C GLY A 286 4.89 18.84 18.60
N VAL A 287 5.82 18.04 18.11
CA VAL A 287 5.71 16.59 18.20
C VAL A 287 6.08 16.20 19.63
N ARG A 288 5.07 15.94 20.47
CA ARG A 288 5.30 15.06 21.61
C ARG A 288 5.89 13.79 20.99
N THR A 289 7.20 13.61 21.13
CA THR A 289 7.81 12.29 20.92
C THR A 289 6.92 11.32 21.65
N ALA A 290 6.27 10.41 20.91
CA ALA A 290 5.56 9.30 21.52
C ALA A 290 6.51 8.76 22.60
N PRO A 291 6.02 8.48 23.80
CA PRO A 291 6.89 8.06 24.87
C PRO A 291 7.73 6.91 24.32
N VAL A 292 9.05 7.07 24.39
CA VAL A 292 9.99 5.99 24.09
C VAL A 292 9.46 4.82 24.90
N VAL A 293 8.81 3.87 24.23
CA VAL A 293 8.31 2.66 24.87
C VAL A 293 9.54 2.04 25.50
N ARG A 294 9.70 2.22 26.82
CA ARG A 294 10.77 1.57 27.58
C ARG A 294 10.50 0.09 27.40
N LEU A 295 11.31 -0.53 26.54
CA LEU A 295 11.36 -1.97 26.32
C LEU A 295 11.60 -2.67 27.67
N GLY A 296 10.51 -2.94 28.37
CA GLY A 296 10.52 -3.81 29.54
C GLY A 296 10.87 -5.22 29.06
N HIS A 297 11.89 -5.81 29.70
CA HIS A 297 12.36 -7.17 29.46
C HIS A 297 11.25 -8.22 29.58
N ARG A 298 10.48 -8.46 28.48
CA ARG A 298 9.56 -9.62 28.37
C ARG A 298 9.86 -10.47 27.14
N GLN A 299 11.13 -10.60 26.74
CA GLN A 299 11.52 -11.48 25.62
C GLN A 299 11.37 -12.98 25.89
N ARG A 300 11.01 -13.44 27.09
CA ARG A 300 10.96 -14.88 27.42
C ARG A 300 9.57 -15.54 27.26
N GLY A 301 8.50 -14.78 27.06
CA GLY A 301 7.14 -15.33 26.98
C GLY A 301 6.70 -15.76 25.57
N PHE A 302 7.22 -15.13 24.55
CA PHE A 302 6.71 -15.27 23.17
C PHE A 302 7.04 -16.61 22.51
N CYS A 303 8.23 -17.16 22.76
CA CYS A 303 8.59 -18.50 22.22
C CYS A 303 7.78 -19.65 22.83
N GLN A 304 7.27 -19.49 24.05
CA GLN A 304 6.46 -20.54 24.69
C GLN A 304 4.99 -20.52 24.29
N TYR A 305 4.43 -19.38 23.91
CA TYR A 305 3.03 -19.27 23.46
C TYR A 305 2.83 -19.80 22.02
N ALA A 306 3.76 -19.49 21.12
CA ALA A 306 3.76 -20.02 19.76
C ALA A 306 3.95 -21.55 19.71
N ALA A 307 4.80 -22.11 20.58
CA ALA A 307 5.03 -23.53 20.70
C ALA A 307 3.81 -24.31 21.21
N ARG A 308 3.04 -23.73 22.14
CA ARG A 308 1.85 -24.41 22.72
C ARG A 308 0.64 -24.46 21.77
N ARG A 309 0.56 -23.59 20.75
CA ARG A 309 -0.50 -23.67 19.73
C ARG A 309 -0.16 -24.60 18.56
N ALA A 310 1.11 -24.85 18.31
CA ALA A 310 1.54 -25.81 17.28
C ALA A 310 1.23 -27.26 17.67
N ASP A 311 1.21 -27.59 18.95
CA ASP A 311 0.92 -28.96 19.45
C ASP A 311 -0.58 -29.28 19.61
N ALA A 312 -1.46 -28.26 19.63
CA ALA A 312 -2.90 -28.48 19.78
C ALA A 312 -3.66 -28.78 18.47
N GLY A 313 -2.97 -28.75 17.32
CA GLY A 313 -3.56 -28.91 15.98
C GLY A 313 -3.34 -30.25 15.29
N ARG A 314 -2.84 -31.29 15.99
CA ARG A 314 -2.69 -32.64 15.42
C ARG A 314 -3.72 -33.60 15.99
N SER A 315 -4.89 -33.65 15.40
CA SER A 315 -5.73 -34.85 15.36
C SER A 315 -6.77 -34.73 14.23
N ASP A 316 -6.67 -35.70 13.32
CA ASP A 316 -7.69 -36.37 12.53
C ASP A 316 -8.43 -35.70 11.39
N GLY A 317 -8.33 -36.32 10.20
CA GLY A 317 -9.40 -36.39 9.24
C GLY A 317 -9.04 -36.16 7.78
N ALA A 318 -8.73 -37.22 7.07
CA ALA A 318 -8.64 -37.25 5.61
C ALA A 318 -10.03 -36.99 4.96
N GLY A 319 -10.08 -36.19 3.92
CA GLY A 319 -11.28 -35.96 3.13
C GLY A 319 -11.00 -35.14 1.86
N ASP A 320 -11.33 -35.72 0.76
CA ASP A 320 -11.15 -35.44 -0.67
C ASP A 320 -11.15 -33.97 -1.14
N LEU A 321 -10.24 -33.68 -2.07
CA LEU A 321 -10.13 -32.48 -2.90
C LEU A 321 -11.11 -32.49 -4.09
N PRO A 322 -11.69 -31.38 -4.46
CA PRO A 322 -12.03 -31.11 -5.85
C PRO A 322 -11.26 -29.93 -6.50
N GLN A 323 -11.03 -30.15 -7.72
CA GLN A 323 -10.35 -29.54 -8.84
C GLN A 323 -10.29 -28.01 -8.93
N ARG A 324 -9.14 -27.57 -9.42
CA ARG A 324 -8.74 -26.19 -9.75
C ARG A 324 -9.65 -25.53 -10.79
N LEU A 325 -10.02 -24.28 -10.52
CA LEU A 325 -10.53 -23.32 -11.53
C LEU A 325 -9.50 -22.16 -11.67
N PRO A 326 -9.33 -21.61 -12.87
CA PRO A 326 -8.33 -20.60 -13.15
C PRO A 326 -8.70 -19.24 -12.56
N CYS A 327 -7.72 -18.55 -11.96
CA CYS A 327 -7.85 -17.18 -11.45
C CYS A 327 -7.83 -16.19 -12.60
N THR A 328 -8.93 -15.51 -12.82
CA THR A 328 -8.98 -14.19 -13.46
C THR A 328 -9.13 -13.16 -12.34
N VAL A 329 -8.08 -12.39 -12.08
CA VAL A 329 -8.13 -11.25 -11.17
C VAL A 329 -8.49 -10.05 -12.02
N ALA A 330 -9.73 -9.68 -11.99
CA ALA A 330 -10.22 -8.36 -12.39
C ALA A 330 -11.66 -8.17 -11.89
N GLY A 331 -11.88 -7.09 -11.17
CA GLY A 331 -13.20 -6.47 -11.02
C GLY A 331 -14.26 -7.29 -10.27
N GLY A 332 -14.34 -7.17 -8.95
CA GLY A 332 -15.41 -7.83 -8.23
C GLY A 332 -15.62 -7.51 -6.75
N VAL A 333 -14.93 -6.54 -6.21
CA VAL A 333 -14.97 -6.27 -4.74
C VAL A 333 -16.24 -5.51 -4.33
N ALA A 334 -16.73 -4.57 -5.15
CA ALA A 334 -17.88 -3.74 -4.79
C ALA A 334 -19.23 -4.49 -4.77
N SER A 335 -19.41 -5.57 -5.54
CA SER A 335 -20.72 -6.22 -5.69
C SER A 335 -21.07 -7.26 -4.61
N ARG A 336 -20.13 -7.69 -3.78
CA ARG A 336 -20.35 -8.71 -2.73
C ARG A 336 -20.60 -8.13 -1.35
N LEU A 337 -20.09 -6.96 -1.03
CA LEU A 337 -20.39 -6.27 0.24
C LEU A 337 -21.87 -5.86 0.34
N GLN A 338 -22.53 -5.58 -0.78
CA GLN A 338 -23.97 -5.28 -0.81
C GLN A 338 -24.88 -6.40 -0.30
N ARG A 339 -24.46 -7.66 -0.29
CA ARG A 339 -25.32 -8.79 0.15
C ARG A 339 -25.08 -9.24 1.59
N GLY A 340 -23.98 -8.85 2.21
CA GLY A 340 -23.64 -9.24 3.59
C GLY A 340 -24.10 -8.28 4.67
N LEU A 341 -24.29 -7.00 4.34
CA LEU A 341 -24.66 -5.96 5.32
C LEU A 341 -26.17 -5.83 5.58
N VAL A 342 -27.03 -6.42 4.75
CA VAL A 342 -28.51 -6.32 4.91
C VAL A 342 -29.06 -7.18 6.07
N LEU A 343 -28.27 -8.05 6.69
CA LEU A 343 -28.76 -8.95 7.73
C LEU A 343 -28.39 -8.57 9.18
N ALA A 344 -27.73 -7.43 9.42
CA ALA A 344 -27.33 -7.01 10.78
C ALA A 344 -28.08 -5.78 11.33
N GLY A 345 -29.08 -5.29 10.64
CA GLY A 345 -29.88 -4.11 11.04
C GLY A 345 -31.33 -4.44 11.39
N GLY A 346 -31.55 -5.29 12.40
CA GLY A 346 -32.90 -5.63 12.85
C GLY A 346 -32.92 -6.14 14.30
N ARG A 347 -33.05 -5.23 15.23
CA ARG A 347 -33.65 -5.06 16.59
C ARG A 347 -32.70 -4.46 17.58
#